data_dbe5b6cdab76da6efd4e610205d5dfcf
#
_entry.id   dbe5b6cdab76da6efd4e610205d5dfcf
#
_cell.length_a   1.000
_cell.length_b   1.000
_cell.length_c   1.000
_cell.angle_alpha   90.00
_cell.angle_beta   90.00
_cell.angle_gamma   90.00
#
_symmetry.space_group_name_H-M   'P 1'
#
loop_
_entity.id
_entity.type
_entity.pdbx_description
1 polymer ?
#
loop_
_entity_poly.entity_id
_entity_poly.type
_entity_poly.pdbx_seq_one_letter_code
_entity_poly.pdbx_strand_id
1 'polypeptide(L)'
;MHMRTKALVLRETAYKESDKILTLLTQEAGKLTASGRGCRKKGSPIAAGCQLLVWSDMVLYEHRGRWAVQEAAVEREFRGMRDDLVKFALGCYGAEVTELLAVEGVPNPELLSLLLNSLHALDKLDRPPALVKAAFELRCLCPAG
;
A
#
# COMPACT_ATOMS: atom_id res chain seq x y z
N MET A 1 -15.40 -3.77 15.68
CA MET A 1 -15.98 -3.86 14.33
C MET A 1 -14.92 -4.37 13.36
N HIS A 2 -15.29 -5.34 12.55
CA HIS A 2 -14.41 -5.92 11.55
C HIS A 2 -14.74 -5.35 10.16
N MET A 3 -13.73 -5.16 9.35
CA MET A 3 -13.92 -4.76 7.95
C MET A 3 -12.98 -5.59 7.08
N ARG A 4 -13.54 -6.21 6.04
CA ARG A 4 -12.74 -6.88 5.04
C ARG A 4 -12.56 -5.94 3.85
N THR A 5 -11.30 -5.71 3.48
CA THR A 5 -10.96 -4.82 2.38
C THR A 5 -9.63 -5.23 1.76
N LYS A 6 -9.44 -4.90 0.48
CA LYS A 6 -8.12 -4.98 -0.11
C LYS A 6 -7.37 -3.70 0.21
N ALA A 7 -6.09 -3.81 0.47
CA ALA A 7 -5.27 -2.69 0.91
C ALA A 7 -3.83 -2.80 0.39
N LEU A 8 -3.27 -1.63 0.10
CA LEU A 8 -1.87 -1.48 -0.26
C LEU A 8 -1.15 -0.75 0.87
N VAL A 9 0.01 -1.26 1.27
CA VAL A 9 0.83 -0.63 2.30
C VAL A 9 1.61 0.51 1.66
N LEU A 10 1.25 1.76 2.00
CA LEU A 10 1.91 2.96 1.50
C LEU A 10 3.15 3.32 2.30
N ARG A 11 3.15 3.01 3.60
CA ARG A 11 4.25 3.31 4.51
C ARG A 11 4.21 2.33 5.67
N GLU A 12 5.39 1.90 6.10
CA GLU A 12 5.53 1.07 7.28
C GLU A 12 6.59 1.66 8.21
N THR A 13 6.32 1.63 9.51
CA THR A 13 7.24 2.09 10.52
C THR A 13 7.31 1.06 11.63
N ALA A 14 8.52 0.62 11.98
CA ALA A 14 8.70 -0.29 13.10
C ALA A 14 8.20 0.37 14.40
N TYR A 15 7.48 -0.37 15.22
CA TYR A 15 6.89 0.13 16.43
C TYR A 15 7.02 -0.91 17.53
N LYS A 16 7.49 -0.50 18.71
CA LYS A 16 7.79 -1.41 19.82
C LYS A 16 8.76 -2.51 19.35
N GLU A 17 8.76 -3.67 20.00
CA GLU A 17 9.72 -4.73 19.70
C GLU A 17 9.33 -5.55 18.47
N SER A 18 8.04 -5.72 18.22
CA SER A 18 7.59 -6.67 17.19
C SER A 18 6.44 -6.16 16.32
N ASP A 19 6.08 -4.89 16.44
CA ASP A 19 4.94 -4.31 15.74
C ASP A 19 5.39 -3.37 14.64
N LYS A 20 4.44 -3.00 13.78
CA LYS A 20 4.58 -1.90 12.82
C LYS A 20 3.35 -1.01 12.90
N ILE A 21 3.54 0.26 12.59
CA ILE A 21 2.44 1.17 12.26
C ILE A 21 2.42 1.30 10.75
N LEU A 22 1.28 1.05 10.16
CA LEU A 22 1.10 1.01 8.70
C LEU A 22 0.19 2.14 8.26
N THR A 23 0.55 2.78 7.15
CA THR A 23 -0.39 3.62 6.40
C THR A 23 -0.88 2.78 5.23
N LEU A 24 -2.18 2.51 5.21
CA LEU A 24 -2.83 1.67 4.21
C LEU A 24 -3.68 2.52 3.29
N LEU A 25 -3.69 2.20 2.01
CA LEU A 25 -4.72 2.68 1.10
C LEU A 25 -5.67 1.53 0.84
N THR A 26 -6.87 1.63 1.41
CA THR A 26 -7.87 0.56 1.35
C THR A 26 -8.90 0.84 0.27
N GLN A 27 -9.43 -0.22 -0.32
CA GLN A 27 -10.46 -0.13 -1.33
C GLN A 27 -11.77 0.39 -0.75
N GLU A 28 -12.14 -0.06 0.45
CA GLU A 28 -13.45 0.21 1.05
C GLU A 28 -13.49 1.50 1.88
N ALA A 29 -12.37 1.93 2.45
CA ALA A 29 -12.37 3.04 3.41
C ALA A 29 -11.26 4.08 3.15
N GLY A 30 -10.58 4.03 2.01
CA GLY A 30 -9.53 4.98 1.68
C GLY A 30 -8.29 4.81 2.55
N LYS A 31 -7.62 5.93 2.83
CA LYS A 31 -6.39 5.91 3.62
C LYS A 31 -6.72 5.70 5.10
N LEU A 32 -6.04 4.72 5.71
CA LEU A 32 -6.18 4.41 7.14
C LEU A 32 -4.81 4.17 7.75
N THR A 33 -4.70 4.47 9.04
CA THR A 33 -3.55 4.06 9.85
C THR A 33 -3.94 2.81 10.63
N ALA A 34 -3.14 1.76 10.56
CA ALA A 34 -3.41 0.50 11.24
C ALA A 34 -2.17 -0.07 11.89
N SER A 35 -2.36 -0.79 12.99
CA SER A 35 -1.27 -1.52 13.66
C SER A 35 -1.10 -2.89 13.04
N GLY A 36 0.13 -3.28 12.78
CA GLY A 36 0.49 -4.68 12.50
C GLY A 36 1.08 -5.29 13.75
N ARG A 37 0.24 -5.75 14.67
CA ARG A 37 0.71 -6.28 15.95
C ARG A 37 1.43 -7.60 15.78
N GLY A 38 2.65 -7.68 16.30
CA GLY A 38 3.46 -8.88 16.22
C GLY A 38 3.91 -9.24 14.82
N CYS A 39 3.72 -8.38 13.82
CA CYS A 39 4.02 -8.71 12.43
C CYS A 39 5.51 -8.87 12.15
N ARG A 40 6.37 -8.38 13.03
CA ARG A 40 7.82 -8.56 12.91
C ARG A 40 8.33 -9.82 13.61
N LYS A 41 7.47 -10.53 14.31
CA LYS A 41 7.81 -11.82 14.92
C LYS A 41 7.97 -12.88 13.86
N LYS A 42 8.95 -13.77 14.06
CA LYS A 42 9.14 -14.92 13.17
C LYS A 42 7.87 -15.77 13.14
N GLY A 43 7.42 -16.12 11.94
CA GLY A 43 6.23 -16.94 11.76
C GLY A 43 4.90 -16.20 11.87
N SER A 44 4.91 -14.88 11.95
CA SER A 44 3.67 -14.10 11.96
C SER A 44 2.87 -14.34 10.68
N PRO A 45 1.57 -14.68 10.80
CA PRO A 45 0.73 -14.93 9.61
C PRO A 45 0.42 -13.66 8.82
N ILE A 46 0.62 -12.48 9.40
CA ILE A 46 0.37 -11.22 8.70
C ILE A 46 1.66 -10.53 8.21
N ALA A 47 2.82 -11.10 8.50
CA ALA A 47 4.12 -10.47 8.20
C ALA A 47 4.26 -10.08 6.74
N ALA A 48 3.95 -10.99 5.82
CA ALA A 48 4.10 -10.74 4.39
C ALA A 48 3.18 -9.62 3.90
N GLY A 49 1.94 -9.58 4.39
CA GLY A 49 0.97 -8.56 4.00
C GLY A 49 1.22 -7.19 4.60
N CYS A 50 2.05 -7.10 5.64
CA CYS A 50 2.41 -5.83 6.27
C CYS A 50 3.67 -5.18 5.70
N GLN A 51 4.21 -5.73 4.62
CA GLN A 51 5.39 -5.16 3.96
C GLN A 51 5.00 -4.01 3.04
N LEU A 52 5.92 -3.05 2.91
CA LEU A 52 5.75 -1.90 2.04
C LEU A 52 5.43 -2.32 0.60
N LEU A 53 4.45 -1.68 0.00
CA LEU A 53 4.02 -1.90 -1.39
C LEU A 53 3.50 -3.31 -1.68
N VAL A 54 3.00 -4.00 -0.68
CA VAL A 54 2.30 -5.27 -0.86
C VAL A 54 0.80 -5.01 -0.89
N TRP A 55 0.13 -5.59 -1.87
CA TRP A 55 -1.32 -5.55 -2.05
C TRP A 55 -1.92 -6.83 -1.49
N SER A 56 -2.79 -6.70 -0.51
CA SER A 56 -3.35 -7.84 0.22
C SER A 56 -4.84 -7.73 0.42
N ASP A 57 -5.49 -8.87 0.57
CA ASP A 57 -6.86 -8.97 1.08
C ASP A 57 -6.75 -9.03 2.59
N MET A 58 -7.27 -8.02 3.27
CA MET A 58 -7.10 -7.86 4.71
C MET A 58 -8.43 -7.90 5.45
N VAL A 59 -8.37 -8.40 6.68
CA VAL A 59 -9.41 -8.18 7.68
C VAL A 59 -8.83 -7.23 8.72
N LEU A 60 -9.49 -6.08 8.86
CA LEU A 60 -9.10 -5.05 9.81
C LEU A 60 -10.11 -5.03 10.96
N TYR A 61 -9.62 -4.78 12.16
CA TYR A 61 -10.45 -4.67 13.35
C TYR A 61 -10.32 -3.26 13.93
N GLU A 62 -11.46 -2.60 14.16
CA GLU A 62 -11.49 -1.30 14.80
C GLU A 62 -11.91 -1.41 16.25
N HIS A 63 -11.16 -0.76 17.12
CA HIS A 63 -11.47 -0.62 18.52
C HIS A 63 -11.12 0.80 18.98
N ARG A 64 -12.11 1.53 19.46
CA ARG A 64 -11.94 2.91 19.93
C ARG A 64 -11.27 3.82 18.91
N GLY A 65 -11.68 3.70 17.65
CA GLY A 65 -11.17 4.51 16.55
C GLY A 65 -9.80 4.09 16.02
N ARG A 66 -9.24 3.00 16.53
CA ARG A 66 -7.94 2.49 16.10
C ARG A 66 -8.09 1.18 15.34
N TRP A 67 -7.42 1.09 14.21
CA TRP A 67 -7.45 -0.11 13.37
C TRP A 67 -6.25 -1.00 13.64
N ALA A 68 -6.46 -2.31 13.53
CA ALA A 68 -5.40 -3.30 13.59
C ALA A 68 -5.61 -4.32 12.47
N VAL A 69 -4.50 -4.78 11.86
CA VAL A 69 -4.55 -5.84 10.85
C VAL A 69 -4.73 -7.17 11.57
N GLN A 70 -5.84 -7.84 11.32
CA GLN A 70 -6.14 -9.14 11.91
C GLN A 70 -5.74 -10.28 10.99
N GLU A 71 -6.01 -10.13 9.68
CA GLU A 71 -5.62 -11.08 8.65
C GLU A 71 -5.10 -10.32 7.44
N ALA A 72 -4.14 -10.92 6.74
CA ALA A 72 -3.59 -10.35 5.52
C ALA A 72 -3.17 -11.49 4.59
N ALA A 73 -3.93 -11.65 3.49
CA ALA A 73 -3.62 -12.62 2.45
C ALA A 73 -3.03 -11.87 1.26
N VAL A 74 -1.75 -12.10 0.98
CA VAL A 74 -1.04 -11.40 -0.08
C VAL A 74 -1.63 -11.78 -1.45
N GLU A 75 -1.97 -10.76 -2.25
CA GLU A 75 -2.39 -10.95 -3.63
C GLU A 75 -1.28 -10.59 -4.62
N ARG A 76 -0.54 -9.52 -4.37
CA ARG A 76 0.56 -9.08 -5.24
C ARG A 76 1.71 -8.53 -4.40
N GLU A 77 2.91 -9.04 -4.67
CA GLU A 77 4.14 -8.55 -4.04
C GLU A 77 4.93 -7.61 -4.94
N PHE A 78 4.62 -7.56 -6.24
CA PHE A 78 5.34 -6.78 -7.24
C PHE A 78 6.85 -7.11 -7.22
N ARG A 79 7.16 -8.40 -7.32
CA ARG A 79 8.54 -8.88 -7.13
C ARG A 79 9.52 -8.35 -8.17
N GLY A 80 9.10 -8.23 -9.42
CA GLY A 80 9.95 -7.66 -10.47
C GLY A 80 10.32 -6.21 -10.20
N MET A 81 9.41 -5.44 -9.62
CA MET A 81 9.71 -4.09 -9.15
C MET A 81 10.58 -4.12 -7.90
N ARG A 82 10.25 -4.97 -6.96
CA ARG A 82 10.92 -5.04 -5.66
C ARG A 82 12.40 -5.43 -5.78
N ASP A 83 12.74 -6.27 -6.74
CA ASP A 83 14.10 -6.76 -6.94
C ASP A 83 14.99 -5.81 -7.74
N ASP A 84 14.43 -4.71 -8.23
CA ASP A 84 15.16 -3.69 -9.00
C ASP A 84 15.19 -2.39 -8.19
N LEU A 85 16.38 -1.92 -7.84
CA LEU A 85 16.56 -0.76 -6.96
C LEU A 85 15.86 0.50 -7.49
N VAL A 86 16.02 0.79 -8.78
CA VAL A 86 15.42 1.98 -9.39
C VAL A 86 13.89 1.86 -9.42
N LYS A 87 13.40 0.72 -9.84
CA LYS A 87 11.95 0.47 -9.91
C LYS A 87 11.31 0.53 -8.54
N PHE A 88 11.95 -0.06 -7.53
CA PHE A 88 11.43 -0.03 -6.17
C PHE A 88 11.42 1.39 -5.61
N ALA A 89 12.47 2.16 -5.85
CA ALA A 89 12.53 3.57 -5.43
C ALA A 89 11.41 4.38 -6.05
N LEU A 90 11.08 4.15 -7.32
CA LEU A 90 9.98 4.82 -7.99
C LEU A 90 8.61 4.38 -7.43
N GLY A 91 8.46 3.11 -7.09
CA GLY A 91 7.27 2.61 -6.40
C GLY A 91 7.07 3.30 -5.07
N CYS A 92 8.13 3.44 -4.27
CA CYS A 92 8.10 4.16 -3.00
C CYS A 92 7.72 5.62 -3.18
N TYR A 93 8.27 6.27 -4.20
CA TYR A 93 7.90 7.64 -4.55
C TYR A 93 6.41 7.75 -4.87
N GLY A 94 5.88 6.83 -5.68
CA GLY A 94 4.45 6.79 -5.98
C GLY A 94 3.59 6.63 -4.72
N ALA A 95 4.02 5.79 -3.78
CA ALA A 95 3.32 5.61 -2.52
C ALA A 95 3.34 6.89 -1.67
N GLU A 96 4.46 7.60 -1.62
CA GLU A 96 4.57 8.86 -0.87
C GLU A 96 3.64 9.93 -1.44
N VAL A 97 3.61 10.08 -2.76
CA VAL A 97 2.71 11.04 -3.44
C VAL A 97 1.26 10.67 -3.17
N THR A 98 0.94 9.38 -3.29
CA THR A 98 -0.42 8.88 -3.04
C THR A 98 -0.86 9.15 -1.61
N GLU A 99 0.02 8.95 -0.63
CA GLU A 99 -0.28 9.24 0.76
C GLU A 99 -0.64 10.72 0.96
N LEU A 100 0.10 11.62 0.31
CA LEU A 100 -0.15 13.05 0.39
C LEU A 100 -1.48 13.46 -0.24
N LEU A 101 -1.87 12.81 -1.33
CA LEU A 101 -3.10 13.13 -2.06
C LEU A 101 -4.35 12.49 -1.48
N ALA A 102 -4.21 11.34 -0.82
CA ALA A 102 -5.33 10.60 -0.28
C ALA A 102 -5.87 11.26 1.00
N VAL A 103 -7.19 11.29 1.11
CA VAL A 103 -7.88 11.81 2.30
C VAL A 103 -8.19 10.65 3.23
N GLU A 104 -7.89 10.81 4.50
CA GLU A 104 -8.14 9.76 5.50
C GLU A 104 -9.62 9.41 5.59
N GLY A 105 -9.93 8.12 5.53
CA GLY A 105 -11.29 7.61 5.65
C GLY A 105 -12.17 7.80 4.41
N VAL A 106 -11.64 8.37 3.34
CA VAL A 106 -12.41 8.65 2.12
C VAL A 106 -11.94 7.75 0.99
N PRO A 107 -12.77 6.81 0.51
CA PRO A 107 -12.40 5.95 -0.63
C PRO A 107 -12.04 6.78 -1.85
N ASN A 108 -10.99 6.38 -2.54
CA ASN A 108 -10.53 7.02 -3.76
C ASN A 108 -10.09 5.95 -4.76
N PRO A 109 -11.04 5.30 -5.45
CA PRO A 109 -10.73 4.19 -6.35
C PRO A 109 -9.85 4.60 -7.53
N GLU A 110 -9.96 5.83 -8.00
CA GLU A 110 -9.15 6.31 -9.11
C GLU A 110 -7.67 6.43 -8.74
N LEU A 111 -7.39 7.00 -7.57
CA LEU A 111 -6.02 7.14 -7.07
C LEU A 111 -5.43 5.77 -6.76
N LEU A 112 -6.20 4.88 -6.16
CA LEU A 112 -5.77 3.50 -5.89
C LEU A 112 -5.44 2.78 -7.19
N SER A 113 -6.32 2.84 -8.20
CA SER A 113 -6.07 2.22 -9.50
C SER A 113 -4.84 2.79 -10.18
N LEU A 114 -4.66 4.11 -10.11
CA LEU A 114 -3.50 4.76 -10.69
C LEU A 114 -2.20 4.22 -10.09
N LEU A 115 -2.13 4.13 -8.77
CA LEU A 115 -0.93 3.60 -8.12
C LEU A 115 -0.73 2.12 -8.45
N LEU A 116 -1.76 1.29 -8.35
CA LEU A 116 -1.65 -0.13 -8.67
C LEU A 116 -1.20 -0.37 -10.12
N ASN A 117 -1.75 0.40 -11.07
CA ASN A 117 -1.34 0.30 -12.47
C ASN A 117 0.10 0.72 -12.68
N SER A 118 0.56 1.74 -11.96
CA SER A 118 1.95 2.18 -12.03
C SER A 118 2.89 1.13 -11.44
N LEU A 119 2.52 0.52 -10.32
CA LEU A 119 3.31 -0.58 -9.74
C LEU A 119 3.35 -1.78 -10.68
N HIS A 120 2.23 -2.11 -11.32
CA HIS A 120 2.17 -3.18 -12.30
C HIS A 120 3.10 -2.88 -13.49
N ALA A 121 3.10 -1.65 -13.98
CA ALA A 121 3.97 -1.25 -15.07
C ALA A 121 5.45 -1.40 -14.70
N LEU A 122 5.82 -0.99 -13.49
CA LEU A 122 7.19 -1.17 -12.99
C LEU A 122 7.55 -2.65 -12.82
N ASP A 123 6.58 -3.46 -12.43
CA ASP A 123 6.78 -4.88 -12.13
C ASP A 123 6.88 -5.75 -13.38
N LYS A 124 5.96 -5.57 -14.32
CA LYS A 124 5.76 -6.51 -15.44
C LYS A 124 6.05 -5.97 -16.82
N LEU A 125 5.93 -4.65 -17.03
CA LEU A 125 6.05 -4.09 -18.36
C LEU A 125 7.50 -3.67 -18.64
N ASP A 126 7.93 -3.90 -19.87
CA ASP A 126 9.26 -3.49 -20.33
C ASP A 126 9.20 -2.04 -20.82
N ARG A 127 9.10 -1.12 -19.88
CA ARG A 127 9.04 0.33 -20.15
C ARG A 127 10.09 1.05 -19.32
N PRO A 128 10.65 2.14 -19.86
CA PRO A 128 11.60 2.94 -19.07
C PRO A 128 10.97 3.42 -17.77
N PRO A 129 11.59 3.21 -16.63
CA PRO A 129 11.03 3.65 -15.33
C PRO A 129 10.70 5.14 -15.30
N ALA A 130 11.52 5.98 -15.96
CA ALA A 130 11.26 7.42 -16.03
C ALA A 130 9.94 7.74 -16.73
N LEU A 131 9.56 6.94 -17.72
CA LEU A 131 8.28 7.13 -18.43
C LEU A 131 7.10 6.77 -17.54
N VAL A 132 7.23 5.71 -16.77
CA VAL A 132 6.18 5.31 -15.78
C VAL A 132 6.00 6.42 -14.74
N LYS A 133 7.10 6.97 -14.23
CA LYS A 133 7.08 8.09 -13.29
C LYS A 133 6.36 9.30 -13.89
N ALA A 134 6.71 9.69 -15.10
CA ALA A 134 6.11 10.85 -15.78
C ALA A 134 4.60 10.64 -16.00
N ALA A 135 4.20 9.47 -16.44
CA ALA A 135 2.78 9.14 -16.63
C ALA A 135 2.00 9.20 -15.33
N PHE A 136 2.58 8.69 -14.24
CA PHE A 136 1.97 8.74 -12.91
C PHE A 136 1.78 10.19 -12.47
N GLU A 137 2.83 11.02 -12.58
CA GLU A 137 2.78 12.41 -12.17
C GLU A 137 1.74 13.20 -12.96
N LEU A 138 1.68 13.01 -14.27
CA LEU A 138 0.69 13.69 -15.11
C LEU A 138 -0.73 13.33 -14.71
N ARG A 139 -0.99 12.07 -14.43
CA ARG A 139 -2.34 11.62 -14.03
C ARG A 139 -2.72 12.12 -12.64
N CYS A 140 -1.75 12.29 -11.74
CA CYS A 140 -2.00 12.88 -10.44
C CYS A 140 -2.43 14.35 -10.56
N LEU A 141 -1.88 15.08 -11.54
CA LEU A 141 -2.18 16.49 -11.78
C LEU A 141 -3.47 16.69 -12.57
N CYS A 142 -3.94 15.67 -13.25
CA CYS A 142 -5.16 15.69 -14.06
C CYS A 142 -6.17 14.74 -13.44
N PRO A 143 -6.77 15.10 -12.29
CA PRO A 143 -7.78 14.24 -11.71
C PRO A 143 -8.88 14.03 -12.73
N ALA A 144 -9.34 12.80 -12.86
CA ALA A 144 -10.44 12.46 -13.75
C ALA A 144 -11.62 13.34 -13.34
N GLY A 145 -11.76 14.39 -14.08
CA GLY A 145 -12.81 15.39 -13.88
C GLY A 145 -14.09 14.82 -14.29
#